data_e473b23090d4f7016f1e8004b7633ba3
#
_entry.id   e473b23090d4f7016f1e8004b7633ba3
#
_cell.length_a   1.000
_cell.length_b   1.000
_cell.length_c   1.000
_cell.angle_alpha   90.00
_cell.angle_beta   90.00
_cell.angle_gamma   90.00
#
_symmetry.space_group_name_H-M   'P 1'
#
loop_
_entity.id
_entity.type
_entity.pdbx_description
1 polymer ?
#
loop_
_entity_poly.entity_id
_entity_poly.type
_entity_poly.pdbx_seq_one_letter_code
_entity_poly.pdbx_strand_id
1 'polypeptide(L)'
;MIFAGLLPFLIVAFVLGISSIQQSHETEVISFDVLGWLLLTVSFIALIFVIDESSTFGLLSIPVLLAMVIFAGSLALFVHHENSLKSLTKSLPNKMQSSKQSPKIPLIDLAVFSEKTFVLSLFAIIALQFIILGQSYLLLNFSQLTLGAGATAAGAQMLPGCAIGAVMAPISGQIFDKLGARKPIMTGILFCLISEILFLVFTPLLTVELIACIFCIFTIGQALQIGNNFTVALKHLPENLKADGNAVINTMQQLFGALGTSIISGIVAASQLGTSDIAASTLIGAQHALIVLVFVACIPLVTMGIVLFALPKITKQNTSA
;
A
#
# COMPACT_ATOMS: atom_id res chain seq x y z
N MET A 1 -25.92 5.50 -10.03
CA MET A 1 -26.00 6.97 -9.81
C MET A 1 -24.83 7.55 -8.99
N ILE A 2 -24.20 6.82 -8.07
CA ILE A 2 -23.07 7.33 -7.25
C ILE A 2 -21.90 7.80 -8.11
N PHE A 3 -21.50 7.02 -9.12
CA PHE A 3 -20.39 7.39 -10.02
C PHE A 3 -20.68 8.63 -10.87
N ALA A 4 -21.94 8.87 -11.25
CA ALA A 4 -22.34 10.08 -11.98
C ALA A 4 -22.18 11.35 -11.12
N GLY A 5 -22.38 11.25 -9.81
CA GLY A 5 -22.15 12.35 -8.87
C GLY A 5 -20.69 12.72 -8.68
N LEU A 6 -19.75 11.79 -8.94
CA LEU A 6 -18.30 12.04 -8.85
C LEU A 6 -17.72 12.67 -10.13
N LEU A 7 -18.38 12.50 -11.29
CA LEU A 7 -17.90 13.01 -12.57
C LEU A 7 -17.59 14.51 -12.57
N PRO A 8 -18.45 15.41 -12.05
CA PRO A 8 -18.15 16.85 -12.02
C PRO A 8 -16.87 17.18 -11.26
N PHE A 9 -16.63 16.49 -10.11
CA PHE A 9 -15.42 16.71 -9.32
C PHE A 9 -14.16 16.23 -10.04
N LEU A 10 -14.24 15.10 -10.77
CA LEU A 10 -13.16 14.60 -11.60
C LEU A 10 -12.84 15.55 -12.75
N ILE A 11 -13.86 16.11 -13.41
CA ILE A 11 -13.68 17.08 -14.49
C ILE A 11 -13.00 18.36 -13.96
N VAL A 12 -13.46 18.87 -12.81
CA VAL A 12 -12.85 20.05 -12.19
C VAL A 12 -11.40 19.77 -11.81
N ALA A 13 -11.11 18.62 -11.18
CA ALA A 13 -9.74 18.22 -10.82
C ALA A 13 -8.85 18.09 -12.06
N PHE A 14 -9.37 17.53 -13.14
CA PHE A 14 -8.65 17.38 -14.42
C PHE A 14 -8.31 18.72 -15.04
N VAL A 15 -9.28 19.65 -15.12
CA VAL A 15 -9.09 21.00 -15.66
C VAL A 15 -8.08 21.78 -14.81
N LEU A 16 -8.19 21.72 -13.48
CA LEU A 16 -7.22 22.36 -12.57
C LEU A 16 -5.83 21.74 -12.72
N GLY A 17 -5.72 20.43 -12.89
CA GLY A 17 -4.45 19.74 -13.14
C GLY A 17 -3.77 20.25 -14.41
N ILE A 18 -4.48 20.27 -15.54
CA ILE A 18 -3.92 20.78 -16.82
C ILE A 18 -3.49 22.24 -16.72
N SER A 19 -4.25 23.08 -16.01
CA SER A 19 -3.98 24.52 -15.92
C SER A 19 -2.86 24.88 -14.93
N SER A 20 -2.62 24.05 -13.90
CA SER A 20 -1.72 24.37 -12.79
C SER A 20 -0.39 23.61 -12.84
N ILE A 21 -0.32 22.47 -13.52
CA ILE A 21 0.90 21.67 -13.60
C ILE A 21 1.79 22.24 -14.70
N GLN A 22 2.90 22.86 -14.29
CA GLN A 22 3.95 23.28 -15.21
C GLN A 22 4.96 22.14 -15.37
N GLN A 23 5.40 21.94 -16.61
CA GLN A 23 6.42 20.94 -16.93
C GLN A 23 7.78 21.38 -16.40
N SER A 24 8.35 20.64 -15.46
CA SER A 24 9.60 21.00 -14.81
C SER A 24 10.85 20.53 -15.57
N HIS A 25 10.72 19.56 -16.47
CA HIS A 25 11.82 19.00 -17.26
C HIS A 25 11.40 18.82 -18.71
N GLU A 26 12.37 18.88 -19.63
CA GLU A 26 12.14 18.55 -21.03
C GLU A 26 11.71 17.08 -21.17
N THR A 27 10.70 16.81 -22.00
CA THR A 27 10.24 15.46 -22.27
C THR A 27 11.24 14.75 -23.18
N GLU A 28 11.84 13.69 -22.64
CA GLU A 28 12.62 12.76 -23.48
C GLU A 28 11.69 11.72 -24.10
N VAL A 29 11.89 11.45 -25.39
CA VAL A 29 11.17 10.37 -26.09
C VAL A 29 11.83 9.05 -25.73
N ILE A 30 11.24 8.36 -24.76
CA ILE A 30 11.71 7.06 -24.28
C ILE A 30 10.86 5.95 -24.92
N SER A 31 11.49 4.87 -25.40
CA SER A 31 10.74 3.71 -25.86
C SER A 31 10.19 2.91 -24.68
N PHE A 32 8.86 2.75 -24.63
CA PHE A 32 8.17 2.01 -23.57
C PHE A 32 8.55 0.52 -23.63
N ASP A 33 8.93 -0.05 -22.47
CA ASP A 33 9.23 -1.49 -22.36
C ASP A 33 7.94 -2.31 -22.16
N VAL A 34 7.32 -2.66 -23.28
CA VAL A 34 6.09 -3.49 -23.30
C VAL A 34 6.32 -4.87 -22.68
N LEU A 35 7.50 -5.46 -22.86
CA LEU A 35 7.79 -6.80 -22.36
C LEU A 35 7.92 -6.79 -20.82
N GLY A 36 8.67 -5.84 -20.27
CA GLY A 36 8.78 -5.66 -18.82
C GLY A 36 7.41 -5.40 -18.18
N TRP A 37 6.60 -4.53 -18.81
CA TRP A 37 5.25 -4.26 -18.34
C TRP A 37 4.35 -5.50 -18.34
N LEU A 38 4.37 -6.31 -19.42
CA LEU A 38 3.60 -7.56 -19.50
C LEU A 38 4.05 -8.59 -18.45
N LEU A 39 5.35 -8.78 -18.28
CA LEU A 39 5.88 -9.72 -17.28
C LEU A 39 5.48 -9.35 -15.86
N LEU A 40 5.54 -8.05 -15.52
CA LEU A 40 5.14 -7.55 -14.22
C LEU A 40 3.62 -7.70 -14.00
N THR A 41 2.82 -7.39 -15.03
CA THR A 41 1.36 -7.54 -14.97
C THR A 41 0.96 -9.00 -14.78
N VAL A 42 1.55 -9.93 -15.52
CA VAL A 42 1.29 -11.38 -15.38
C VAL A 42 1.68 -11.86 -13.98
N SER A 43 2.83 -11.39 -13.45
CA SER A 43 3.26 -11.73 -12.09
C SER A 43 2.22 -11.32 -11.04
N PHE A 44 1.70 -10.09 -11.12
CA PHE A 44 0.74 -9.60 -10.13
C PHE A 44 -0.62 -10.29 -10.23
N ILE A 45 -1.11 -10.52 -11.44
CA ILE A 45 -2.35 -11.30 -11.66
C ILE A 45 -2.18 -12.71 -11.09
N ALA A 46 -1.08 -13.38 -11.39
CA ALA A 46 -0.82 -14.73 -10.90
C ALA A 46 -0.73 -14.77 -9.36
N LEU A 47 -0.10 -13.77 -8.72
CA LEU A 47 0.00 -13.70 -7.26
C LEU A 47 -1.36 -13.51 -6.60
N ILE A 48 -2.20 -12.60 -7.13
CA ILE A 48 -3.56 -12.37 -6.60
C ILE A 48 -4.39 -13.66 -6.76
N PHE A 49 -4.29 -14.32 -7.93
CA PHE A 49 -4.99 -15.58 -8.19
C PHE A 49 -4.56 -16.69 -7.21
N VAL A 50 -3.25 -16.82 -6.91
CA VAL A 50 -2.75 -17.77 -5.91
C VAL A 50 -3.44 -17.57 -4.56
N ILE A 51 -3.57 -16.33 -4.12
CA ILE A 51 -4.12 -16.03 -2.79
C ILE A 51 -5.63 -16.23 -2.76
N ASP A 52 -6.34 -15.78 -3.78
CA ASP A 52 -7.80 -15.88 -3.87
C ASP A 52 -8.23 -17.35 -3.97
N GLU A 53 -7.66 -18.11 -4.89
CA GLU A 53 -8.00 -19.52 -5.11
C GLU A 53 -7.47 -20.46 -4.01
N SER A 54 -6.41 -20.08 -3.30
CA SER A 54 -5.90 -20.88 -2.19
C SER A 54 -6.89 -21.04 -1.05
N SER A 55 -7.76 -20.07 -0.84
CA SER A 55 -8.84 -20.10 0.15
C SER A 55 -9.97 -21.06 -0.23
N THR A 56 -10.19 -21.26 -1.52
CA THR A 56 -11.29 -22.08 -2.07
C THR A 56 -10.85 -23.52 -2.35
N PHE A 57 -9.71 -23.71 -3.01
CA PHE A 57 -9.23 -25.03 -3.46
C PHE A 57 -8.09 -25.60 -2.62
N GLY A 58 -7.54 -24.82 -1.70
CA GLY A 58 -6.36 -25.17 -0.91
C GLY A 58 -5.03 -24.92 -1.65
N LEU A 59 -3.97 -24.71 -0.87
CA LEU A 59 -2.63 -24.33 -1.37
C LEU A 59 -1.98 -25.38 -2.29
N LEU A 60 -2.35 -26.65 -2.17
CA LEU A 60 -1.77 -27.75 -2.96
C LEU A 60 -2.61 -28.12 -4.19
N SER A 61 -3.63 -27.36 -4.52
CA SER A 61 -4.42 -27.60 -5.73
C SER A 61 -3.64 -27.28 -6.99
N ILE A 62 -3.92 -28.04 -8.07
CA ILE A 62 -3.22 -27.89 -9.35
C ILE A 62 -3.30 -26.44 -9.89
N PRO A 63 -4.47 -25.75 -9.89
CA PRO A 63 -4.54 -24.38 -10.38
C PRO A 63 -3.69 -23.39 -9.56
N VAL A 64 -3.64 -23.56 -8.22
CA VAL A 64 -2.82 -22.71 -7.35
C VAL A 64 -1.33 -22.96 -7.59
N LEU A 65 -0.89 -24.21 -7.68
CA LEU A 65 0.50 -24.57 -7.99
C LEU A 65 0.94 -24.03 -9.35
N LEU A 66 0.07 -24.11 -10.35
CA LEU A 66 0.35 -23.58 -11.69
C LEU A 66 0.47 -22.06 -11.69
N ALA A 67 -0.40 -21.37 -10.96
CA ALA A 67 -0.31 -19.93 -10.77
C ALA A 67 0.96 -19.52 -10.00
N MET A 68 1.40 -20.29 -8.99
CA MET A 68 2.68 -20.06 -8.29
C MET A 68 3.88 -20.18 -9.25
N VAL A 69 3.87 -21.17 -10.14
CA VAL A 69 4.92 -21.33 -11.16
C VAL A 69 4.91 -20.15 -12.13
N ILE A 70 3.73 -19.71 -12.58
CA ILE A 70 3.59 -18.55 -13.47
C ILE A 70 4.08 -17.29 -12.77
N PHE A 71 3.71 -17.06 -11.50
CA PHE A 71 4.19 -15.94 -10.70
C PHE A 71 5.72 -15.92 -10.60
N ALA A 72 6.30 -17.02 -10.11
CA ALA A 72 7.75 -17.10 -9.92
C ALA A 72 8.51 -16.99 -11.25
N GLY A 73 8.02 -17.63 -12.31
CA GLY A 73 8.64 -17.59 -13.64
C GLY A 73 8.57 -16.20 -14.27
N SER A 74 7.41 -15.56 -14.26
CA SER A 74 7.23 -14.21 -14.82
C SER A 74 8.02 -13.14 -14.05
N LEU A 75 8.08 -13.25 -12.72
CA LEU A 75 8.87 -12.33 -11.88
C LEU A 75 10.39 -12.53 -12.12
N ALA A 76 10.86 -13.76 -12.20
CA ALA A 76 12.27 -14.06 -12.50
C ALA A 76 12.67 -13.55 -13.89
N LEU A 77 11.80 -13.74 -14.89
CA LEU A 77 12.00 -13.23 -16.24
C LEU A 77 11.99 -11.69 -16.26
N PHE A 78 11.11 -11.05 -15.50
CA PHE A 78 11.09 -9.59 -15.35
C PHE A 78 12.42 -9.07 -14.79
N VAL A 79 12.88 -9.61 -13.67
CA VAL A 79 14.15 -9.21 -13.04
C VAL A 79 15.34 -9.44 -13.98
N HIS A 80 15.36 -10.56 -14.69
CA HIS A 80 16.41 -10.86 -15.68
C HIS A 80 16.38 -9.87 -16.85
N HIS A 81 15.20 -9.56 -17.37
CA HIS A 81 15.00 -8.62 -18.48
C HIS A 81 15.46 -7.20 -18.09
N GLU A 82 15.06 -6.69 -16.94
CA GLU A 82 15.46 -5.37 -16.44
C GLU A 82 16.98 -5.26 -16.25
N ASN A 83 17.60 -6.27 -15.64
CA ASN A 83 19.05 -6.31 -15.47
C ASN A 83 19.79 -6.37 -16.83
N SER A 84 19.25 -7.09 -17.80
CA SER A 84 19.82 -7.17 -19.15
C SER A 84 19.73 -5.83 -19.88
N LEU A 85 18.60 -5.14 -19.81
CA LEU A 85 18.43 -3.80 -20.38
C LEU A 85 19.38 -2.80 -19.74
N LYS A 86 19.52 -2.82 -18.41
CA LYS A 86 20.46 -1.96 -17.69
C LYS A 86 21.91 -2.20 -18.11
N SER A 87 22.32 -3.44 -18.29
CA SER A 87 23.68 -3.78 -18.75
C SER A 87 23.96 -3.31 -20.19
N LEU A 88 22.98 -3.43 -21.08
CA LEU A 88 23.05 -2.94 -22.46
C LEU A 88 23.16 -1.42 -22.51
N THR A 89 22.34 -0.71 -21.75
CA THR A 89 22.35 0.77 -21.69
C THR A 89 23.68 1.29 -21.17
N LYS A 90 24.28 0.61 -20.18
CA LYS A 90 25.59 0.99 -19.61
C LYS A 90 26.77 0.74 -20.54
N SER A 91 26.65 -0.19 -21.49
CA SER A 91 27.70 -0.54 -22.45
C SER A 91 27.71 0.32 -23.72
N LEU A 92 26.69 1.16 -23.95
CA LEU A 92 26.60 2.02 -25.13
C LEU A 92 27.52 3.24 -24.98
N PRO A 93 28.37 3.58 -25.95
CA PRO A 93 29.17 4.79 -25.94
C PRO A 93 28.28 6.05 -25.92
N ASN A 94 28.70 7.09 -25.21
CA ASN A 94 27.98 8.39 -25.07
C ASN A 94 27.54 9.05 -26.39
N LYS A 95 28.19 8.70 -27.51
CA LYS A 95 27.84 9.20 -28.85
C LYS A 95 26.61 8.56 -29.49
N MET A 96 26.20 7.36 -29.03
CA MET A 96 25.01 6.67 -29.53
C MET A 96 23.73 7.02 -28.78
N GLN A 97 23.81 7.64 -27.61
CA GLN A 97 22.64 8.15 -26.86
C GLN A 97 21.94 9.32 -27.60
N SER A 98 22.61 9.96 -28.57
CA SER A 98 22.04 11.05 -29.40
C SER A 98 21.43 10.59 -30.73
N SER A 99 21.46 9.31 -31.07
CA SER A 99 20.87 8.83 -32.33
C SER A 99 19.37 8.59 -32.18
N LYS A 100 18.60 8.85 -33.26
CA LYS A 100 17.13 8.78 -33.37
C LYS A 100 16.45 7.46 -32.99
N GLN A 101 17.19 6.44 -32.56
CA GLN A 101 16.65 5.23 -31.92
C GLN A 101 16.81 5.39 -30.41
N SER A 102 15.73 5.80 -29.74
CA SER A 102 15.67 5.90 -28.29
C SER A 102 16.09 4.56 -27.67
N PRO A 103 17.15 4.52 -26.84
CA PRO A 103 17.52 3.27 -26.16
C PRO A 103 16.34 2.80 -25.32
N LYS A 104 16.06 1.51 -25.32
CA LYS A 104 15.10 0.93 -24.39
C LYS A 104 15.67 1.10 -22.99
N ILE A 105 15.00 1.91 -22.21
CA ILE A 105 15.34 2.14 -20.80
C ILE A 105 14.54 1.12 -19.97
N PRO A 106 15.14 0.50 -18.95
CA PRO A 106 14.41 -0.38 -18.05
C PRO A 106 13.18 0.33 -17.48
N LEU A 107 12.08 -0.40 -17.31
CA LEU A 107 10.83 0.11 -16.79
C LEU A 107 11.01 0.63 -15.34
N ILE A 108 11.83 -0.08 -14.56
CA ILE A 108 12.17 0.25 -13.17
C ILE A 108 13.64 -0.07 -12.95
N ASP A 109 14.43 0.91 -12.49
CA ASP A 109 15.78 0.62 -12.04
C ASP A 109 15.77 -0.07 -10.68
N LEU A 110 16.09 -1.37 -10.67
CA LEU A 110 16.14 -2.19 -9.45
C LEU A 110 17.18 -1.71 -8.42
N ALA A 111 18.05 -0.75 -8.78
CA ALA A 111 18.99 -0.14 -7.84
C ALA A 111 18.30 0.58 -6.66
N VAL A 112 17.02 0.94 -6.79
CA VAL A 112 16.23 1.50 -5.67
C VAL A 112 16.22 0.57 -4.45
N PHE A 113 16.27 -0.75 -4.66
CA PHE A 113 16.30 -1.75 -3.59
C PHE A 113 17.68 -1.89 -2.89
N SER A 114 18.71 -1.24 -3.40
CA SER A 114 20.03 -1.20 -2.76
C SER A 114 20.05 -0.24 -1.57
N GLU A 115 19.13 0.73 -1.53
CA GLU A 115 19.05 1.71 -0.45
C GLU A 115 18.22 1.16 0.73
N LYS A 116 18.91 0.80 1.82
CA LYS A 116 18.27 0.20 3.01
C LYS A 116 17.14 1.04 3.59
N THR A 117 17.29 2.36 3.61
CA THR A 117 16.25 3.27 4.11
C THR A 117 14.99 3.19 3.25
N PHE A 118 15.15 3.14 1.94
CA PHE A 118 14.05 2.98 1.00
C PHE A 118 13.31 1.65 1.24
N VAL A 119 14.04 0.54 1.29
CA VAL A 119 13.47 -0.80 1.47
C VAL A 119 12.70 -0.91 2.79
N LEU A 120 13.29 -0.45 3.91
CA LEU A 120 12.61 -0.49 5.21
C LEU A 120 11.36 0.41 5.25
N SER A 121 11.43 1.60 4.63
CA SER A 121 10.28 2.48 4.51
C SER A 121 9.19 1.89 3.59
N LEU A 122 9.58 1.21 2.51
CA LEU A 122 8.67 0.49 1.62
C LEU A 122 7.89 -0.58 2.40
N PHE A 123 8.55 -1.38 3.24
CA PHE A 123 7.86 -2.36 4.09
C PHE A 123 6.83 -1.73 5.02
N ALA A 124 7.13 -0.56 5.59
CA ALA A 124 6.16 0.17 6.41
C ALA A 124 4.95 0.67 5.60
N ILE A 125 5.19 1.17 4.39
CA ILE A 125 4.17 1.69 3.49
C ILE A 125 3.23 0.57 3.02
N ILE A 126 3.77 -0.56 2.56
CA ILE A 126 2.97 -1.68 2.06
C ILE A 126 2.20 -2.39 3.18
N ALA A 127 2.78 -2.50 4.39
CA ALA A 127 2.09 -3.03 5.54
C ALA A 127 0.88 -2.16 5.94
N LEU A 128 1.05 -0.84 5.95
CA LEU A 128 -0.04 0.08 6.21
C LEU A 128 -1.15 -0.04 5.15
N GLN A 129 -0.78 -0.16 3.87
CA GLN A 129 -1.75 -0.31 2.78
C GLN A 129 -2.52 -1.63 2.86
N PHE A 130 -1.84 -2.72 3.23
CA PHE A 130 -2.47 -4.01 3.51
C PHE A 130 -3.54 -3.88 4.60
N ILE A 131 -3.21 -3.19 5.70
CA ILE A 131 -4.16 -2.94 6.79
C ILE A 131 -5.34 -2.09 6.32
N ILE A 132 -5.10 -0.98 5.63
CA ILE A 132 -6.14 -0.06 5.18
C ILE A 132 -7.23 -0.78 4.38
N LEU A 133 -6.85 -1.57 3.37
CA LEU A 133 -7.82 -2.24 2.51
C LEU A 133 -8.40 -3.51 3.17
N GLY A 134 -7.58 -4.29 3.86
CA GLY A 134 -8.03 -5.47 4.60
C GLY A 134 -9.02 -5.12 5.72
N GLN A 135 -8.71 -4.10 6.51
CA GLN A 135 -9.59 -3.61 7.58
C GLN A 135 -10.89 -3.01 7.02
N SER A 136 -10.81 -2.22 5.94
CA SER A 136 -12.01 -1.65 5.32
C SER A 136 -12.98 -2.73 4.87
N TYR A 137 -12.48 -3.78 4.23
CA TYR A 137 -13.28 -4.95 3.87
C TYR A 137 -13.88 -5.61 5.12
N LEU A 138 -13.05 -5.88 6.13
CA LEU A 138 -13.47 -6.56 7.36
C LEU A 138 -14.58 -5.83 8.09
N LEU A 139 -14.42 -4.53 8.34
CA LEU A 139 -15.37 -3.74 9.11
C LEU A 139 -16.72 -3.59 8.41
N LEU A 140 -16.71 -3.44 7.06
CA LEU A 140 -17.93 -3.39 6.27
C LEU A 140 -18.71 -4.70 6.33
N ASN A 141 -18.01 -5.83 6.14
CA ASN A 141 -18.63 -7.16 6.20
C ASN A 141 -19.10 -7.52 7.61
N PHE A 142 -18.29 -7.25 8.62
CA PHE A 142 -18.65 -7.49 10.02
C PHE A 142 -19.94 -6.74 10.40
N SER A 143 -20.02 -5.46 10.05
CA SER A 143 -21.22 -4.66 10.35
C SER A 143 -22.46 -5.19 9.67
N GLN A 144 -22.37 -5.69 8.44
CA GLN A 144 -23.50 -6.23 7.72
C GLN A 144 -23.88 -7.64 8.18
N LEU A 145 -22.90 -8.54 8.33
CA LEU A 145 -23.15 -9.96 8.55
C LEU A 145 -23.29 -10.32 10.04
N THR A 146 -22.58 -9.62 10.93
CA THR A 146 -22.61 -9.88 12.38
C THR A 146 -23.59 -8.97 13.10
N LEU A 147 -23.56 -7.66 12.78
CA LEU A 147 -24.42 -6.67 13.46
C LEU A 147 -25.76 -6.47 12.75
N GLY A 148 -25.99 -7.06 11.57
CA GLY A 148 -27.22 -6.88 10.79
C GLY A 148 -27.43 -5.45 10.28
N ALA A 149 -26.38 -4.64 10.25
CA ALA A 149 -26.48 -3.25 9.80
C ALA A 149 -26.76 -3.17 8.29
N GLY A 150 -27.64 -2.27 7.88
CA GLY A 150 -27.83 -2.00 6.46
C GLY A 150 -26.56 -1.44 5.79
N ALA A 151 -26.40 -1.66 4.49
CA ALA A 151 -25.21 -1.23 3.73
C ALA A 151 -24.90 0.27 3.89
N THR A 152 -25.91 1.11 4.03
CA THR A 152 -25.75 2.56 4.27
C THR A 152 -25.13 2.82 5.63
N ALA A 153 -25.60 2.17 6.69
CA ALA A 153 -25.05 2.33 8.05
C ALA A 153 -23.62 1.78 8.14
N ALA A 154 -23.37 0.61 7.55
CA ALA A 154 -22.04 0.02 7.45
C ALA A 154 -21.03 0.90 6.69
N GLY A 155 -21.45 1.61 5.63
CA GLY A 155 -20.61 2.60 4.96
C GLY A 155 -20.45 3.89 5.76
N ALA A 156 -21.53 4.38 6.37
CA ALA A 156 -21.54 5.65 7.12
C ALA A 156 -20.65 5.61 8.37
N GLN A 157 -20.44 4.46 8.99
CA GLN A 157 -19.54 4.32 10.16
C GLN A 157 -18.09 4.75 9.87
N MET A 158 -17.66 4.74 8.60
CA MET A 158 -16.32 5.17 8.22
C MET A 158 -16.20 6.68 8.00
N LEU A 159 -17.33 7.39 7.78
CA LEU A 159 -17.32 8.82 7.44
C LEU A 159 -16.63 9.70 8.50
N PRO A 160 -16.87 9.54 9.80
CA PRO A 160 -16.21 10.38 10.81
C PRO A 160 -14.68 10.24 10.75
N GLY A 161 -14.19 9.00 10.62
CA GLY A 161 -12.76 8.73 10.47
C GLY A 161 -12.18 9.34 9.19
N CYS A 162 -12.86 9.17 8.04
CA CYS A 162 -12.41 9.77 6.78
C CYS A 162 -12.34 11.29 6.86
N ALA A 163 -13.32 11.94 7.50
CA ALA A 163 -13.31 13.39 7.70
C ALA A 163 -12.13 13.84 8.59
N ILE A 164 -11.88 13.14 9.69
CA ILE A 164 -10.72 13.40 10.57
C ILE A 164 -9.41 13.18 9.79
N GLY A 165 -9.29 12.10 9.04
CA GLY A 165 -8.11 11.81 8.23
C GLY A 165 -7.82 12.90 7.20
N ALA A 166 -8.85 13.42 6.52
CA ALA A 166 -8.72 14.51 5.56
C ALA A 166 -8.21 15.81 6.20
N VAL A 167 -8.69 16.14 7.41
CA VAL A 167 -8.20 17.31 8.17
C VAL A 167 -6.78 17.08 8.70
N MET A 168 -6.49 15.87 9.17
CA MET A 168 -5.19 15.54 9.73
C MET A 168 -4.07 15.45 8.69
N ALA A 169 -4.36 15.15 7.43
CA ALA A 169 -3.35 15.01 6.40
C ALA A 169 -2.48 16.28 6.20
N PRO A 170 -3.02 17.48 5.99
CA PRO A 170 -2.21 18.69 5.90
C PRO A 170 -1.53 19.06 7.24
N ILE A 171 -2.17 18.78 8.37
CA ILE A 171 -1.59 18.99 9.70
C ILE A 171 -0.39 18.10 9.91
N SER A 172 -0.44 16.86 9.44
CA SER A 172 0.66 15.90 9.51
C SER A 172 1.92 16.40 8.82
N GLY A 173 1.79 17.03 7.64
CA GLY A 173 2.92 17.67 6.95
C GLY A 173 3.53 18.80 7.78
N GLN A 174 2.72 19.68 8.35
CA GLN A 174 3.21 20.76 9.22
C GLN A 174 3.92 20.24 10.49
N ILE A 175 3.42 19.14 11.07
CA ILE A 175 4.07 18.49 12.22
C ILE A 175 5.42 17.90 11.78
N PHE A 176 5.48 17.28 10.61
CA PHE A 176 6.72 16.73 10.04
C PHE A 176 7.76 17.83 9.84
N ASP A 177 7.39 18.98 9.26
CA ASP A 177 8.29 20.09 9.01
C ASP A 177 8.83 20.71 10.33
N LYS A 178 7.99 20.82 11.36
CA LYS A 178 8.36 21.43 12.65
C LYS A 178 9.11 20.48 13.59
N LEU A 179 8.71 19.21 13.65
CA LEU A 179 9.20 18.24 14.65
C LEU A 179 10.10 17.16 14.04
N GLY A 180 10.30 17.17 12.70
CA GLY A 180 11.04 16.15 11.96
C GLY A 180 10.24 14.86 11.78
N ALA A 181 10.79 13.92 11.03
CA ALA A 181 10.14 12.67 10.62
C ALA A 181 9.76 11.76 11.81
N ARG A 182 10.62 11.71 12.83
CA ARG A 182 10.54 10.70 13.91
C ARG A 182 9.24 10.74 14.69
N LYS A 183 8.83 11.94 15.14
CA LYS A 183 7.66 12.08 16.02
C LYS A 183 6.36 11.73 15.33
N PRO A 184 5.99 12.34 14.18
CA PRO A 184 4.70 12.05 13.54
C PRO A 184 4.59 10.61 13.08
N ILE A 185 5.66 10.04 12.49
CA ILE A 185 5.64 8.67 11.99
C ILE A 185 5.45 7.67 13.14
N MET A 186 6.26 7.77 14.21
CA MET A 186 6.14 6.84 15.33
C MET A 186 4.81 6.97 16.07
N THR A 187 4.32 8.20 16.27
CA THR A 187 3.00 8.44 16.86
C THR A 187 1.90 7.84 15.98
N GLY A 188 2.00 8.02 14.67
CA GLY A 188 1.03 7.46 13.72
C GLY A 188 1.01 5.93 13.76
N ILE A 189 2.19 5.28 13.79
CA ILE A 189 2.30 3.81 13.91
C ILE A 189 1.65 3.32 15.21
N LEU A 190 1.90 4.01 16.33
CA LEU A 190 1.30 3.64 17.62
C LEU A 190 -0.23 3.78 17.60
N PHE A 191 -0.76 4.84 17.00
CA PHE A 191 -2.22 5.01 16.87
C PHE A 191 -2.85 3.90 16.02
N CYS A 192 -2.24 3.52 14.89
CA CYS A 192 -2.72 2.41 14.08
C CYS A 192 -2.67 1.08 14.86
N LEU A 193 -1.55 0.78 15.53
CA LEU A 193 -1.40 -0.45 16.31
C LEU A 193 -2.40 -0.51 17.47
N ILE A 194 -2.58 0.59 18.21
CA ILE A 194 -3.58 0.69 19.30
C ILE A 194 -4.98 0.46 18.75
N SER A 195 -5.31 1.04 17.60
CA SER A 195 -6.62 0.85 16.97
C SER A 195 -6.88 -0.60 16.61
N GLU A 196 -5.90 -1.30 16.01
CA GLU A 196 -6.03 -2.72 15.68
C GLU A 196 -6.21 -3.59 16.93
N ILE A 197 -5.46 -3.29 18.00
CA ILE A 197 -5.61 -3.98 19.30
C ILE A 197 -6.99 -3.72 19.89
N LEU A 198 -7.49 -2.47 19.81
CA LEU A 198 -8.84 -2.14 20.31
C LEU A 198 -9.91 -2.89 19.51
N PHE A 199 -9.81 -2.95 18.19
CA PHE A 199 -10.73 -3.75 17.37
C PHE A 199 -10.70 -5.22 17.79
N LEU A 200 -9.51 -5.82 18.00
CA LEU A 200 -9.36 -7.20 18.41
C LEU A 200 -9.98 -7.47 19.81
N VAL A 201 -9.67 -6.62 20.78
CA VAL A 201 -10.13 -6.80 22.17
C VAL A 201 -11.64 -6.60 22.27
N PHE A 202 -12.17 -5.60 21.57
CA PHE A 202 -13.61 -5.28 21.63
C PHE A 202 -14.44 -6.02 20.57
N THR A 203 -13.87 -6.93 19.79
CA THR A 203 -14.61 -7.63 18.72
C THR A 203 -15.98 -8.17 19.16
N PRO A 204 -16.13 -8.85 20.33
CA PRO A 204 -17.44 -9.36 20.76
C PRO A 204 -18.44 -8.28 21.19
N LEU A 205 -17.98 -7.07 21.43
CA LEU A 205 -18.76 -5.93 21.92
C LEU A 205 -18.88 -4.81 20.87
N LEU A 206 -18.39 -5.03 19.65
CA LEU A 206 -18.43 -4.03 18.60
C LEU A 206 -19.88 -3.69 18.23
N THR A 207 -20.14 -2.39 18.18
CA THR A 207 -21.34 -1.77 17.59
C THR A 207 -20.89 -0.86 16.45
N VAL A 208 -21.82 -0.44 15.60
CA VAL A 208 -21.53 0.48 14.48
C VAL A 208 -20.86 1.77 15.00
N GLU A 209 -21.31 2.29 16.15
CA GLU A 209 -20.78 3.50 16.77
C GLU A 209 -19.37 3.28 17.34
N LEU A 210 -19.14 2.13 17.99
CA LEU A 210 -17.83 1.82 18.55
C LEU A 210 -16.80 1.60 17.41
N ILE A 211 -17.20 0.95 16.31
CA ILE A 211 -16.37 0.85 15.11
C ILE A 211 -15.99 2.23 14.59
N ALA A 212 -16.95 3.15 14.47
CA ALA A 212 -16.68 4.52 14.03
C ALA A 212 -15.67 5.24 14.95
N CYS A 213 -15.80 5.10 16.27
CA CYS A 213 -14.88 5.71 17.23
C CYS A 213 -13.45 5.15 17.12
N ILE A 214 -13.30 3.83 17.06
CA ILE A 214 -11.97 3.20 16.93
C ILE A 214 -11.36 3.52 15.57
N PHE A 215 -12.17 3.55 14.51
CA PHE A 215 -11.72 3.91 13.17
C PHE A 215 -11.20 5.36 13.08
N CYS A 216 -11.75 6.29 13.89
CA CYS A 216 -11.18 7.64 14.00
C CYS A 216 -9.74 7.62 14.53
N ILE A 217 -9.43 6.76 15.52
CA ILE A 217 -8.07 6.61 16.03
C ILE A 217 -7.14 6.08 14.93
N PHE A 218 -7.61 5.08 14.18
CA PHE A 218 -6.87 4.52 13.05
C PHE A 218 -6.54 5.58 12.00
N THR A 219 -7.51 6.37 11.58
CA THR A 219 -7.33 7.37 10.51
C THR A 219 -6.42 8.54 10.91
N ILE A 220 -6.38 8.93 12.19
CA ILE A 220 -5.37 9.84 12.71
C ILE A 220 -3.97 9.24 12.54
N GLY A 221 -3.79 7.98 12.95
CA GLY A 221 -2.53 7.27 12.79
C GLY A 221 -2.09 7.14 11.32
N GLN A 222 -3.03 6.78 10.45
CA GLN A 222 -2.83 6.68 9.02
C GLN A 222 -2.38 8.02 8.41
N ALA A 223 -3.05 9.12 8.72
CA ALA A 223 -2.73 10.44 8.20
C ALA A 223 -1.34 10.92 8.64
N LEU A 224 -0.91 10.56 9.86
CA LEU A 224 0.43 10.87 10.36
C LEU A 224 1.54 10.05 9.67
N GLN A 225 1.22 8.92 9.06
CA GLN A 225 2.21 8.02 8.46
C GLN A 225 2.35 8.19 6.95
N ILE A 226 1.24 8.19 6.19
CA ILE A 226 1.27 8.01 4.73
C ILE A 226 2.26 8.96 4.05
N GLY A 227 2.00 10.26 4.06
CA GLY A 227 2.84 11.24 3.37
C GLY A 227 4.25 11.31 3.91
N ASN A 228 4.41 11.15 5.21
CA ASN A 228 5.69 11.25 5.89
C ASN A 228 6.60 10.06 5.58
N ASN A 229 6.04 8.83 5.50
CA ASN A 229 6.79 7.64 5.10
C ASN A 229 7.25 7.73 3.65
N PHE A 230 6.39 8.23 2.74
CA PHE A 230 6.77 8.51 1.35
C PHE A 230 7.95 9.49 1.27
N THR A 231 7.86 10.59 2.00
CA THR A 231 8.92 11.60 2.05
C THR A 231 10.24 11.00 2.53
N VAL A 232 10.22 10.20 3.59
CA VAL A 232 11.42 9.53 4.11
C VAL A 232 11.96 8.52 3.10
N ALA A 233 11.12 7.71 2.47
CA ALA A 233 11.52 6.72 1.49
C ALA A 233 12.25 7.35 0.29
N LEU A 234 11.68 8.41 -0.29
CA LEU A 234 12.22 9.03 -1.49
C LEU A 234 13.39 9.98 -1.22
N LYS A 235 13.45 10.62 -0.03
CA LYS A 235 14.52 11.58 0.32
C LYS A 235 15.92 10.96 0.29
N HIS A 236 16.04 9.66 0.55
CA HIS A 236 17.32 8.96 0.63
C HIS A 236 17.74 8.29 -0.69
N LEU A 237 16.87 8.33 -1.69
CA LEU A 237 17.24 7.90 -3.03
C LEU A 237 18.02 8.99 -3.76
N PRO A 238 19.03 8.61 -4.57
CA PRO A 238 19.62 9.49 -5.57
C PRO A 238 18.54 10.10 -6.48
N GLU A 239 18.77 11.32 -6.98
CA GLU A 239 17.78 12.08 -7.76
C GLU A 239 17.26 11.28 -8.97
N ASN A 240 18.17 10.62 -9.67
CA ASN A 240 17.87 9.79 -10.84
C ASN A 240 17.05 8.53 -10.53
N LEU A 241 16.94 8.11 -9.26
CA LEU A 241 16.16 6.93 -8.85
C LEU A 241 14.83 7.29 -8.17
N LYS A 242 14.56 8.57 -7.94
CA LYS A 242 13.32 8.98 -7.25
C LYS A 242 12.05 8.65 -8.02
N ALA A 243 12.08 8.80 -9.34
CA ALA A 243 10.94 8.44 -10.20
C ALA A 243 10.65 6.94 -10.12
N ASP A 244 11.68 6.10 -10.21
CA ASP A 244 11.56 4.64 -10.08
C ASP A 244 11.09 4.24 -8.68
N GLY A 245 11.66 4.86 -7.64
CA GLY A 245 11.24 4.65 -6.26
C GLY A 245 9.76 4.98 -6.04
N ASN A 246 9.29 6.09 -6.60
CA ASN A 246 7.86 6.46 -6.53
C ASN A 246 6.98 5.45 -7.28
N ALA A 247 7.40 5.00 -8.46
CA ALA A 247 6.69 3.96 -9.22
C ALA A 247 6.60 2.65 -8.44
N VAL A 248 7.71 2.19 -7.84
CA VAL A 248 7.76 0.99 -6.99
C VAL A 248 6.82 1.12 -5.80
N ILE A 249 6.86 2.23 -5.05
CA ILE A 249 5.98 2.43 -3.90
C ILE A 249 4.52 2.34 -4.32
N ASN A 250 4.10 3.08 -5.35
CA ASN A 250 2.70 3.08 -5.80
C ASN A 250 2.24 1.69 -6.27
N THR A 251 3.07 0.99 -7.03
CA THR A 251 2.76 -0.35 -7.53
C THR A 251 2.64 -1.35 -6.39
N MET A 252 3.60 -1.34 -5.45
CA MET A 252 3.59 -2.22 -4.29
C MET A 252 2.43 -1.92 -3.34
N GLN A 253 2.05 -0.65 -3.16
CA GLN A 253 0.85 -0.31 -2.38
C GLN A 253 -0.41 -0.94 -2.96
N GLN A 254 -0.64 -0.82 -4.27
CA GLN A 254 -1.83 -1.40 -4.89
C GLN A 254 -1.84 -2.92 -4.77
N LEU A 255 -0.69 -3.55 -5.01
CA LEU A 255 -0.56 -4.99 -4.85
C LEU A 255 -0.86 -5.43 -3.40
N PHE A 256 -0.18 -4.85 -2.41
CA PHE A 256 -0.36 -5.24 -1.01
C PHE A 256 -1.73 -4.86 -0.45
N GLY A 257 -2.35 -3.82 -0.98
CA GLY A 257 -3.75 -3.51 -0.69
C GLY A 257 -4.71 -4.60 -1.19
N ALA A 258 -4.53 -5.06 -2.42
CA ALA A 258 -5.30 -6.18 -2.97
C ALA A 258 -5.05 -7.47 -2.17
N LEU A 259 -3.79 -7.78 -1.83
CA LEU A 259 -3.43 -8.91 -0.97
C LEU A 259 -4.10 -8.81 0.41
N GLY A 260 -4.14 -7.62 1.01
CA GLY A 260 -4.82 -7.37 2.27
C GLY A 260 -6.30 -7.74 2.20
N THR A 261 -6.98 -7.27 1.19
CA THR A 261 -8.40 -7.60 0.97
C THR A 261 -8.59 -9.11 0.75
N SER A 262 -7.81 -9.74 -0.13
CA SER A 262 -7.94 -11.16 -0.46
C SER A 262 -7.63 -12.07 0.74
N ILE A 263 -6.57 -11.79 1.49
CA ILE A 263 -6.21 -12.61 2.67
C ILE A 263 -7.26 -12.46 3.76
N ILE A 264 -7.68 -11.24 4.07
CA ILE A 264 -8.68 -11.00 5.13
C ILE A 264 -10.04 -11.57 4.73
N SER A 265 -10.46 -11.43 3.47
CA SER A 265 -11.70 -12.05 2.98
C SER A 265 -11.64 -13.57 3.02
N GLY A 266 -10.50 -14.17 2.65
CA GLY A 266 -10.29 -15.61 2.71
C GLY A 266 -10.37 -16.18 4.13
N ILE A 267 -9.79 -15.47 5.13
CA ILE A 267 -9.88 -15.87 6.55
C ILE A 267 -11.34 -15.84 7.03
N VAL A 268 -12.09 -14.80 6.71
CA VAL A 268 -13.50 -14.70 7.09
C VAL A 268 -14.32 -15.78 6.38
N ALA A 269 -14.14 -15.96 5.08
CA ALA A 269 -14.84 -16.98 4.30
C ALA A 269 -14.55 -18.41 4.82
N ALA A 270 -13.29 -18.71 5.16
CA ALA A 270 -12.92 -20.00 5.73
C ALA A 270 -13.65 -20.30 7.07
N SER A 271 -13.89 -19.28 7.88
CA SER A 271 -14.65 -19.42 9.14
C SER A 271 -16.14 -19.65 8.92
N GLN A 272 -16.67 -19.26 7.75
CA GLN A 272 -18.09 -19.44 7.39
C GLN A 272 -18.38 -20.80 6.76
N LEU A 273 -17.37 -21.58 6.37
CA LEU A 273 -17.54 -22.88 5.74
C LEU A 273 -18.20 -23.87 6.69
N GLY A 274 -19.27 -24.51 6.23
CA GLY A 274 -19.94 -25.61 6.95
C GLY A 274 -20.81 -25.18 8.14
N THR A 275 -21.03 -23.87 8.37
CA THR A 275 -21.87 -23.38 9.46
C THR A 275 -23.17 -22.76 8.94
N SER A 276 -24.27 -22.96 9.68
CA SER A 276 -25.56 -22.31 9.41
C SER A 276 -25.68 -20.92 10.04
N ASP A 277 -24.88 -20.66 11.09
CA ASP A 277 -24.84 -19.35 11.78
C ASP A 277 -23.73 -18.47 11.21
N ILE A 278 -24.10 -17.70 10.18
CA ILE A 278 -23.17 -16.79 9.50
C ILE A 278 -22.70 -15.67 10.44
N ALA A 279 -23.54 -15.18 11.36
CA ALA A 279 -23.16 -14.10 12.26
C ALA A 279 -22.06 -14.54 13.25
N ALA A 280 -22.26 -15.67 13.91
CA ALA A 280 -21.26 -16.20 14.85
C ALA A 280 -19.96 -16.59 14.15
N SER A 281 -20.05 -17.22 12.97
CA SER A 281 -18.85 -17.60 12.20
C SER A 281 -18.08 -16.40 11.65
N THR A 282 -18.79 -15.33 11.23
CA THR A 282 -18.16 -14.07 10.82
C THR A 282 -17.44 -13.38 12.00
N LEU A 283 -18.00 -13.44 13.21
CA LEU A 283 -17.34 -12.91 14.41
C LEU A 283 -16.02 -13.64 14.69
N ILE A 284 -16.00 -14.97 14.61
CA ILE A 284 -14.78 -15.78 14.80
C ILE A 284 -13.77 -15.46 13.67
N GLY A 285 -14.22 -15.39 12.42
CA GLY A 285 -13.39 -15.02 11.29
C GLY A 285 -12.80 -13.62 11.43
N ALA A 286 -13.57 -12.66 11.93
CA ALA A 286 -13.11 -11.31 12.21
C ALA A 286 -12.03 -11.28 13.30
N GLN A 287 -12.14 -12.08 14.35
CA GLN A 287 -11.08 -12.19 15.37
C GLN A 287 -9.78 -12.71 14.77
N HIS A 288 -9.83 -13.78 13.96
CA HIS A 288 -8.64 -14.29 13.28
C HIS A 288 -8.03 -13.27 12.32
N ALA A 289 -8.86 -12.56 11.55
CA ALA A 289 -8.42 -11.52 10.64
C ALA A 289 -7.75 -10.36 11.39
N LEU A 290 -8.32 -9.92 12.52
CA LEU A 290 -7.75 -8.84 13.35
C LEU A 290 -6.42 -9.25 13.98
N ILE A 291 -6.24 -10.52 14.37
CA ILE A 291 -4.95 -11.02 14.83
C ILE A 291 -3.88 -10.82 13.72
N VAL A 292 -4.20 -11.17 12.48
CA VAL A 292 -3.29 -10.97 11.35
C VAL A 292 -2.99 -9.48 11.15
N LEU A 293 -4.01 -8.61 11.22
CA LEU A 293 -3.82 -7.15 11.07
C LEU A 293 -2.94 -6.57 12.18
N VAL A 294 -3.08 -7.01 13.43
CA VAL A 294 -2.20 -6.63 14.55
C VAL A 294 -0.74 -7.05 14.28
N PHE A 295 -0.52 -8.29 13.81
CA PHE A 295 0.84 -8.73 13.44
C PHE A 295 1.42 -7.89 12.32
N VAL A 296 0.64 -7.59 11.28
CA VAL A 296 1.09 -6.73 10.17
C VAL A 296 1.37 -5.30 10.66
N ALA A 297 0.58 -4.78 11.62
CA ALA A 297 0.80 -3.46 12.21
C ALA A 297 2.10 -3.34 13.03
N CYS A 298 2.70 -4.46 13.44
CA CYS A 298 4.02 -4.46 14.07
C CYS A 298 5.16 -4.25 13.05
N ILE A 299 4.96 -4.53 11.75
CA ILE A 299 5.98 -4.38 10.73
C ILE A 299 6.46 -2.92 10.61
N PRO A 300 5.57 -1.89 10.46
CA PRO A 300 5.98 -0.49 10.46
C PRO A 300 6.71 -0.06 11.72
N LEU A 301 6.33 -0.59 12.90
CA LEU A 301 6.99 -0.28 14.16
C LEU A 301 8.46 -0.71 14.15
N VAL A 302 8.73 -1.91 13.68
CA VAL A 302 10.09 -2.45 13.59
C VAL A 302 10.89 -1.76 12.49
N THR A 303 10.36 -1.68 11.28
CA THR A 303 11.09 -1.15 10.11
C THR A 303 11.37 0.34 10.24
N MET A 304 10.37 1.15 10.60
CA MET A 304 10.57 2.58 10.82
C MET A 304 11.31 2.85 12.14
N GLY A 305 11.20 1.98 13.14
CA GLY A 305 12.05 2.01 14.31
C GLY A 305 13.54 1.93 13.89
N ILE A 306 13.93 0.98 13.06
CA ILE A 306 15.30 0.86 12.56
C ILE A 306 15.70 2.11 11.76
N VAL A 307 14.86 2.58 10.83
CA VAL A 307 15.14 3.77 9.99
C VAL A 307 15.37 5.01 10.84
N LEU A 308 14.51 5.27 11.81
CA LEU A 308 14.48 6.54 12.52
C LEU A 308 15.43 6.58 13.75
N PHE A 309 15.82 5.43 14.27
CA PHE A 309 16.63 5.34 15.50
C PHE A 309 18.02 4.73 15.29
N ALA A 310 18.15 3.73 14.39
CA ALA A 310 19.42 3.03 14.17
C ALA A 310 20.25 3.61 13.02
N LEU A 311 19.63 4.36 12.07
CA LEU A 311 20.32 5.02 10.96
C LEU A 311 20.50 6.53 11.23
N PRO A 312 21.54 6.97 11.96
CA PRO A 312 21.67 8.32 12.52
C PRO A 312 21.86 9.46 11.49
N LYS A 313 22.14 9.15 10.23
CA LYS A 313 22.34 10.17 9.17
C LYS A 313 21.07 10.98 8.80
N ILE A 314 19.90 10.50 9.23
CA ILE A 314 18.61 11.10 8.86
C ILE A 314 18.27 12.34 9.70
N THR A 315 18.75 12.40 10.95
CA THR A 315 18.33 13.42 11.93
C THR A 315 19.16 14.71 11.85
N LYS A 316 20.38 14.67 11.32
CA LYS A 316 21.30 15.83 11.34
C LYS A 316 21.11 16.84 10.18
N GLN A 317 20.40 16.51 9.11
CA GLN A 317 20.18 17.44 7.98
C GLN A 317 19.01 18.42 8.18
N ASN A 318 18.15 18.22 9.17
CA ASN A 318 16.99 19.08 9.40
C ASN A 318 17.23 20.20 10.44
N THR A 319 18.45 20.34 11.00
CA THR A 319 18.78 21.39 11.98
C THR A 319 19.68 22.49 11.41
N SER A 320 19.97 22.45 10.11
CA SER A 320 20.84 23.44 9.45
C SER A 320 20.22 24.05 8.17
N ALA A 321 18.92 24.22 8.14
CA ALA A 321 18.23 24.98 7.10
C ALA A 321 17.29 26.02 7.72
#